data_89eec366c0621a51d0de0129dd5807af
#
_entry.id   89eec366c0621a51d0de0129dd5807af
#
_cell.length_a   1.000
_cell.length_b   1.000
_cell.length_c   1.000
_cell.angle_alpha   90.00
_cell.angle_beta   90.00
_cell.angle_gamma   90.00
#
_symmetry.space_group_name_H-M   'P 1'
#
loop_
_entity.id
_entity.type
_entity.pdbx_description
1 polymer ?
#
loop_
_entity_poly.entity_id
_entity_poly.type
_entity_poly.pdbx_seq_one_letter_code
_entity_poly.pdbx_strand_id
1 'polypeptide(L)'
;LVGATFKGNDPAGTLLAWRGFAMHDRQTTFNESIAFAPIASFNTTALQYQANQVLPFEEVDGRFGYYAGIHWDYLKKSQFRFYYYDNNGDPAALNRSTGQYAWDTRFSSVAWLYKFTANTRLIAQMMSGTTAMGAKRGVNNSFYSHFVLVSHKMAKHRISMRYDYFEVTDHDDWQFDPNASEGEGITATWRYQLTPQWQLGIEGSALHSQADNRMAMNNPKNLSQQQISLNVQWRF
;
A
#
# COMPACT_ATOMS: atom_id res chain seq x y z
N LEU A 1 -10.95 5.68 -21.17
CA LEU A 1 -11.72 5.41 -19.96
C LEU A 1 -11.62 3.94 -19.60
N VAL A 2 -11.55 3.63 -18.33
CA VAL A 2 -11.58 2.28 -17.78
C VAL A 2 -12.53 2.27 -16.59
N GLY A 3 -13.13 1.12 -16.30
CA GLY A 3 -13.98 0.94 -15.12
C GLY A 3 -14.37 -0.52 -14.96
N ALA A 4 -14.63 -0.92 -13.73
CA ALA A 4 -15.18 -2.22 -13.40
C ALA A 4 -15.98 -2.16 -12.11
N THR A 5 -16.87 -3.13 -11.96
CA THR A 5 -17.50 -3.47 -10.69
C THR A 5 -16.93 -4.81 -10.21
N PHE A 6 -16.85 -4.97 -8.91
CA PHE A 6 -16.27 -6.18 -8.30
C PHE A 6 -17.00 -6.53 -7.01
N LYS A 7 -16.79 -7.75 -6.52
CA LYS A 7 -17.13 -8.23 -5.18
C LYS A 7 -15.88 -8.79 -4.53
N GLY A 8 -15.91 -8.86 -3.21
CA GLY A 8 -14.75 -9.20 -2.39
C GLY A 8 -13.83 -7.98 -2.19
N ASN A 9 -12.80 -8.16 -1.42
CA ASN A 9 -11.89 -7.09 -0.99
C ASN A 9 -12.45 -6.22 0.15
N ASP A 10 -13.48 -6.71 0.86
CA ASP A 10 -14.10 -5.98 1.96
C ASP A 10 -13.14 -5.78 3.15
N PRO A 11 -12.33 -6.78 3.57
CA PRO A 11 -11.43 -6.61 4.70
C PRO A 11 -10.12 -5.89 4.38
N ALA A 12 -9.86 -5.48 3.13
CA ALA A 12 -8.57 -4.92 2.74
C ALA A 12 -8.17 -3.66 3.49
N GLY A 13 -9.14 -2.89 3.97
CA GLY A 13 -8.92 -1.72 4.84
C GLY A 13 -8.15 -2.02 6.12
N THR A 14 -8.25 -3.25 6.62
CA THR A 14 -7.50 -3.75 7.77
C THR A 14 -5.98 -3.60 7.62
N LEU A 15 -5.46 -3.77 6.40
CA LEU A 15 -4.03 -3.61 6.12
C LEU A 15 -3.58 -2.16 6.30
N LEU A 16 -4.40 -1.20 5.88
CA LEU A 16 -4.10 0.23 6.01
C LEU A 16 -4.10 0.65 7.48
N ALA A 17 -5.09 0.20 8.25
CA ALA A 17 -5.23 0.54 9.66
C ALA A 17 -4.10 -0.04 10.53
N TRP A 18 -3.76 -1.32 10.37
CA TRP A 18 -2.87 -2.02 11.30
C TRP A 18 -1.49 -2.38 10.74
N ARG A 19 -1.26 -2.27 9.44
CA ARG A 19 0.07 -2.39 8.83
C ARG A 19 0.56 -1.10 8.17
N GLY A 20 -0.34 -0.17 7.88
CA GLY A 20 -0.03 1.08 7.21
C GLY A 20 0.53 0.88 5.79
N PHE A 21 1.18 1.90 5.26
CA PHE A 21 1.87 1.87 3.97
C PHE A 21 3.32 1.40 4.06
N ALA A 22 3.77 0.93 5.24
CA ALA A 22 5.15 0.51 5.39
C ALA A 22 5.54 -0.48 4.28
N MET A 23 6.71 -0.27 3.69
CA MET A 23 7.28 -1.25 2.77
C MET A 23 7.44 -2.58 3.50
N HIS A 24 6.83 -3.62 2.97
CA HIS A 24 6.99 -4.97 3.49
C HIS A 24 7.41 -5.89 2.34
N ASP A 25 8.18 -6.89 2.66
CA ASP A 25 8.75 -7.87 1.75
C ASP A 25 7.78 -9.00 1.41
N ARG A 26 6.63 -9.06 2.09
CA ARG A 26 5.67 -10.13 1.91
C ARG A 26 4.81 -9.92 0.68
N GLN A 27 4.83 -10.89 -0.21
CA GLN A 27 3.86 -11.06 -1.27
C GLN A 27 2.78 -12.03 -0.80
N THR A 28 1.52 -11.73 -1.12
CA THR A 28 0.38 -12.59 -0.83
C THR A 28 -0.15 -13.19 -2.13
N THR A 29 -0.55 -14.45 -2.05
CA THR A 29 -1.26 -15.14 -3.14
C THR A 29 -2.76 -15.07 -2.91
N PHE A 30 -3.52 -15.43 -3.92
CA PHE A 30 -4.97 -15.56 -3.80
C PHE A 30 -5.32 -16.58 -2.70
N ASN A 31 -6.28 -16.24 -1.83
CA ASN A 31 -6.69 -17.01 -0.64
C ASN A 31 -5.64 -17.14 0.48
N GLU A 32 -4.55 -16.39 0.44
CA GLU A 32 -3.60 -16.35 1.55
C GLU A 32 -4.00 -15.30 2.59
N SER A 33 -3.92 -15.67 3.86
CA SER A 33 -4.11 -14.72 4.96
C SER A 33 -2.81 -13.96 5.27
N ILE A 34 -2.94 -12.71 5.71
CA ILE A 34 -1.84 -11.88 6.17
C ILE A 34 -1.97 -11.74 7.68
N ALA A 35 -1.02 -12.30 8.42
CA ALA A 35 -0.98 -12.18 9.87
C ALA A 35 -0.58 -10.75 10.30
N PHE A 36 -1.18 -10.29 11.39
CA PHE A 36 -0.78 -9.07 12.09
C PHE A 36 0.22 -9.36 13.21
N ALA A 37 0.92 -8.32 13.64
CA ALA A 37 1.63 -8.35 14.91
C ALA A 37 0.64 -8.53 16.08
N PRO A 38 1.07 -8.99 17.25
CA PRO A 38 0.19 -9.15 18.43
C PRO A 38 -0.20 -7.80 19.00
N ILE A 39 -1.08 -7.09 18.29
CA ILE A 39 -1.58 -5.77 18.65
C ILE A 39 -2.55 -5.92 19.83
N ALA A 40 -2.37 -5.13 20.87
CA ALA A 40 -3.16 -5.22 22.09
C ALA A 40 -4.66 -4.97 21.87
N SER A 41 -5.01 -4.14 20.89
CA SER A 41 -6.39 -3.83 20.52
C SER A 41 -7.23 -5.04 20.14
N PHE A 42 -6.65 -6.10 19.55
CA PHE A 42 -7.38 -7.33 19.20
C PHE A 42 -7.89 -8.12 20.41
N ASN A 43 -7.34 -7.85 21.59
CA ASN A 43 -7.79 -8.47 22.84
C ASN A 43 -8.81 -7.59 23.62
N THR A 44 -9.24 -6.47 23.05
CA THR A 44 -10.23 -5.60 23.66
C THR A 44 -11.65 -6.08 23.39
N THR A 45 -12.60 -5.73 24.25
CA THR A 45 -14.02 -6.06 24.07
C THR A 45 -14.57 -5.52 22.74
N ALA A 46 -14.01 -4.43 22.29
CA ALA A 46 -14.47 -3.73 21.10
C ALA A 46 -14.05 -4.42 19.80
N LEU A 47 -12.86 -5.03 19.74
CA LEU A 47 -12.38 -5.84 18.60
C LEU A 47 -12.41 -7.34 18.86
N GLN A 48 -13.23 -7.79 19.82
CA GLN A 48 -13.30 -9.21 20.25
C GLN A 48 -13.56 -10.22 19.11
N TYR A 49 -14.13 -9.77 18.00
CA TYR A 49 -14.43 -10.62 16.84
C TYR A 49 -13.39 -10.47 15.71
N GLN A 50 -12.43 -9.55 15.84
CA GLN A 50 -11.41 -9.36 14.82
C GLN A 50 -10.34 -10.45 14.94
N ALA A 51 -10.13 -11.19 13.86
CA ALA A 51 -9.03 -12.12 13.78
C ALA A 51 -7.68 -11.40 13.76
N ASN A 52 -6.63 -12.04 14.25
CA ASN A 52 -5.24 -11.53 14.20
C ASN A 52 -4.59 -11.67 12.80
N GLN A 53 -5.41 -11.83 11.78
CA GLN A 53 -5.02 -11.95 10.39
C GLN A 53 -6.11 -11.38 9.50
N VAL A 54 -5.76 -11.04 8.27
CA VAL A 54 -6.72 -10.59 7.25
C VAL A 54 -6.73 -11.53 6.05
N LEU A 55 -7.92 -11.74 5.50
CA LEU A 55 -8.18 -12.38 4.21
C LEU A 55 -8.58 -11.28 3.21
N PRO A 56 -7.64 -10.64 2.49
CA PRO A 56 -7.88 -9.38 1.78
C PRO A 56 -8.96 -9.45 0.71
N PHE A 57 -9.22 -10.64 0.17
CA PHE A 57 -10.16 -10.86 -0.93
C PHE A 57 -11.48 -11.51 -0.49
N GLU A 58 -11.78 -11.50 0.81
CA GLU A 58 -13.05 -12.02 1.32
C GLU A 58 -14.22 -11.08 0.98
N GLU A 59 -15.35 -11.67 0.66
CA GLU A 59 -16.65 -11.00 0.53
C GLU A 59 -17.40 -11.13 1.86
N VAL A 60 -17.85 -10.04 2.44
CA VAL A 60 -18.48 -10.01 3.76
C VAL A 60 -19.91 -9.49 3.72
N ASP A 61 -20.19 -8.43 2.97
CA ASP A 61 -21.46 -7.69 3.03
C ASP A 61 -22.38 -7.84 1.81
N GLY A 62 -21.92 -8.50 0.77
CA GLY A 62 -22.68 -8.76 -0.46
C GLY A 62 -22.79 -7.57 -1.42
N ARG A 63 -22.18 -6.43 -1.11
CA ARG A 63 -22.24 -5.23 -1.93
C ARG A 63 -21.26 -5.27 -3.09
N PHE A 64 -21.54 -4.49 -4.13
CA PHE A 64 -20.63 -4.29 -5.24
C PHE A 64 -19.81 -3.03 -5.02
N GLY A 65 -18.52 -3.18 -5.06
CA GLY A 65 -17.57 -2.10 -5.22
C GLY A 65 -17.37 -1.74 -6.70
N TYR A 66 -16.74 -0.61 -6.96
CA TYR A 66 -16.41 -0.15 -8.31
C TYR A 66 -15.12 0.65 -8.32
N TYR A 67 -14.50 0.68 -9.48
CA TYR A 67 -13.48 1.68 -9.79
C TYR A 67 -13.71 2.27 -11.16
N ALA A 68 -13.31 3.53 -11.34
CA ALA A 68 -13.31 4.23 -12.61
C ALA A 68 -11.99 4.97 -12.79
N GLY A 69 -11.56 5.12 -14.05
CA GLY A 69 -10.30 5.79 -14.32
C GLY A 69 -10.19 6.38 -15.71
N ILE A 70 -9.27 7.31 -15.84
CA ILE A 70 -8.92 8.00 -17.07
C ILE A 70 -7.46 7.75 -17.38
N HIS A 71 -7.21 7.26 -18.60
CA HIS A 71 -5.88 7.14 -19.17
C HIS A 71 -5.71 8.17 -20.26
N TRP A 72 -4.66 8.97 -20.18
CA TRP A 72 -4.30 9.95 -21.17
C TRP A 72 -2.83 9.78 -21.54
N ASP A 73 -2.57 9.61 -22.85
CA ASP A 73 -1.25 9.42 -23.42
C ASP A 73 -0.99 10.53 -24.44
N TYR A 74 0.12 11.26 -24.28
CA TYR A 74 0.50 12.35 -25.17
C TYR A 74 1.86 12.09 -25.82
N LEU A 75 1.88 12.00 -27.15
CA LEU A 75 3.07 11.85 -28.00
C LEU A 75 4.04 10.75 -27.55
N LYS A 76 3.55 9.67 -26.92
CA LYS A 76 4.38 8.62 -26.28
C LYS A 76 5.41 9.17 -25.28
N LYS A 77 5.34 10.45 -24.94
CA LYS A 77 6.25 11.17 -24.05
C LYS A 77 5.69 11.30 -22.64
N SER A 78 4.39 11.51 -22.52
CA SER A 78 3.70 11.67 -21.24
C SER A 78 2.53 10.70 -21.15
N GLN A 79 2.40 10.05 -20.00
CA GLN A 79 1.28 9.16 -19.69
C GLN A 79 0.72 9.57 -18.35
N PHE A 80 -0.56 9.89 -18.31
CA PHE A 80 -1.28 10.25 -17.10
C PHE A 80 -2.36 9.22 -16.84
N ARG A 81 -2.52 8.82 -15.56
CA ARG A 81 -3.52 7.87 -15.09
C ARG A 81 -4.18 8.46 -13.86
N PHE A 82 -5.49 8.50 -13.87
CA PHE A 82 -6.30 8.83 -12.70
C PHE A 82 -7.23 7.65 -12.42
N TYR A 83 -7.39 7.30 -11.15
CA TYR A 83 -8.35 6.31 -10.69
C TYR A 83 -9.08 6.81 -9.46
N TYR A 84 -10.36 6.47 -9.41
CA TYR A 84 -11.17 6.49 -8.20
C TYR A 84 -11.63 5.07 -7.90
N TYR A 85 -11.54 4.68 -6.64
CA TYR A 85 -11.92 3.38 -6.11
C TYR A 85 -12.85 3.55 -4.92
N ASP A 86 -13.91 2.74 -4.85
CA ASP A 86 -14.85 2.66 -3.73
C ASP A 86 -15.34 1.23 -3.65
N ASN A 87 -15.06 0.53 -2.55
CA ASN A 87 -15.58 -0.82 -2.35
C ASN A 87 -17.03 -0.83 -1.90
N ASN A 88 -17.61 0.34 -1.56
CA ASN A 88 -18.98 0.49 -1.10
C ASN A 88 -19.31 -0.41 0.09
N GLY A 89 -18.32 -0.73 0.91
CA GLY A 89 -18.40 -1.66 2.02
C GLY A 89 -19.32 -1.15 3.14
N ASP A 90 -19.99 -2.08 3.82
CA ASP A 90 -20.71 -1.80 5.06
C ASP A 90 -19.78 -1.95 6.26
N PRO A 91 -19.30 -0.87 6.87
CA PRO A 91 -18.36 -0.97 7.99
C PRO A 91 -18.93 -1.70 9.21
N ALA A 92 -20.26 -1.88 9.30
CA ALA A 92 -20.91 -2.63 10.37
C ALA A 92 -21.01 -4.15 10.10
N ALA A 93 -20.78 -4.58 8.87
CA ALA A 93 -20.87 -6.00 8.51
C ALA A 93 -19.67 -6.79 9.05
N LEU A 94 -19.95 -8.01 9.53
CA LEU A 94 -18.98 -8.90 10.16
C LEU A 94 -19.24 -10.34 9.77
N ASN A 95 -18.25 -11.00 9.21
CA ASN A 95 -18.23 -12.45 9.12
C ASN A 95 -17.64 -13.05 10.42
N ARG A 96 -18.49 -13.51 11.31
CA ARG A 96 -18.06 -14.06 12.62
C ARG A 96 -17.27 -15.37 12.50
N SER A 97 -17.43 -16.11 11.41
CA SER A 97 -16.73 -17.41 11.23
C SER A 97 -15.26 -17.22 10.89
N THR A 98 -14.91 -16.16 10.19
CA THR A 98 -13.54 -15.82 9.79
C THR A 98 -12.94 -14.71 10.62
N GLY A 99 -13.75 -13.98 11.41
CA GLY A 99 -13.33 -12.83 12.18
C GLY A 99 -12.94 -11.65 11.29
N GLN A 100 -13.64 -11.46 10.16
CA GLN A 100 -13.37 -10.39 9.21
C GLN A 100 -14.52 -9.39 9.21
N TYR A 101 -14.18 -8.12 9.41
CA TYR A 101 -15.10 -7.01 9.19
C TYR A 101 -15.03 -6.55 7.74
N ALA A 102 -16.15 -6.09 7.21
CA ALA A 102 -16.14 -5.26 6.02
C ALA A 102 -15.64 -3.85 6.39
N TRP A 103 -14.95 -3.23 5.46
CA TRP A 103 -14.42 -1.88 5.60
C TRP A 103 -14.99 -0.99 4.50
N ASP A 104 -15.38 0.22 4.85
CA ASP A 104 -15.71 1.27 3.87
C ASP A 104 -14.40 1.93 3.42
N THR A 105 -13.86 1.48 2.29
CA THR A 105 -12.57 1.95 1.77
C THR A 105 -12.75 2.63 0.43
N ARG A 106 -12.30 3.89 0.33
CA ARG A 106 -12.35 4.66 -0.90
C ARG A 106 -11.11 5.52 -1.06
N PHE A 107 -10.64 5.66 -2.30
CA PHE A 107 -9.47 6.50 -2.59
C PHE A 107 -9.43 7.00 -4.02
N SER A 108 -8.67 8.07 -4.23
CA SER A 108 -8.23 8.54 -5.53
C SER A 108 -6.73 8.33 -5.70
N SER A 109 -6.32 7.98 -6.91
CA SER A 109 -4.90 7.81 -7.27
C SER A 109 -4.59 8.52 -8.58
N VAL A 110 -3.46 9.22 -8.60
CA VAL A 110 -2.91 9.88 -9.80
C VAL A 110 -1.52 9.34 -10.05
N ALA A 111 -1.25 8.91 -11.28
CA ALA A 111 0.08 8.51 -11.70
C ALA A 111 0.49 9.24 -12.98
N TRP A 112 1.75 9.64 -13.05
CA TRP A 112 2.33 10.33 -14.18
C TRP A 112 3.68 9.73 -14.55
N LEU A 113 3.81 9.33 -15.81
CA LEU A 113 5.08 8.97 -16.41
C LEU A 113 5.45 10.05 -17.44
N TYR A 114 6.66 10.58 -17.32
CA TYR A 114 7.19 11.55 -18.27
C TYR A 114 8.59 11.16 -18.75
N LYS A 115 8.79 11.16 -20.07
CA LYS A 115 10.08 10.90 -20.71
C LYS A 115 10.75 12.24 -21.05
N PHE A 116 11.75 12.65 -20.27
CA PHE A 116 12.57 13.81 -20.59
C PHE A 116 13.36 13.60 -21.91
N THR A 117 13.94 12.41 -22.01
CA THR A 117 14.69 11.95 -23.20
C THR A 117 14.33 10.48 -23.49
N ALA A 118 14.89 9.89 -24.55
CA ALA A 118 14.76 8.47 -24.81
C ALA A 118 15.33 7.60 -23.67
N ASN A 119 16.28 8.15 -22.92
CA ASN A 119 17.00 7.43 -21.86
C ASN A 119 16.57 7.82 -20.44
N THR A 120 15.95 8.99 -20.23
CA THR A 120 15.61 9.52 -18.91
C THR A 120 14.10 9.64 -18.77
N ARG A 121 13.56 9.05 -17.72
CA ARG A 121 12.14 9.14 -17.39
C ARG A 121 11.90 9.42 -15.91
N LEU A 122 10.81 10.09 -15.64
CA LEU A 122 10.21 10.28 -14.33
C LEU A 122 8.95 9.44 -14.23
N ILE A 123 8.72 8.85 -13.08
CA ILE A 123 7.44 8.23 -12.70
C ILE A 123 7.07 8.80 -11.34
N ALA A 124 5.89 9.36 -11.23
CA ALA A 124 5.35 9.86 -9.97
C ALA A 124 3.95 9.28 -9.77
N GLN A 125 3.60 9.01 -8.53
CA GLN A 125 2.26 8.60 -8.15
C GLN A 125 1.91 9.21 -6.80
N MET A 126 0.64 9.56 -6.62
CA MET A 126 0.06 9.91 -5.33
C MET A 126 -1.28 9.19 -5.15
N MET A 127 -1.62 8.89 -3.91
CA MET A 127 -2.87 8.28 -3.52
C MET A 127 -3.36 8.90 -2.22
N SER A 128 -4.66 9.17 -2.13
CA SER A 128 -5.30 9.66 -0.91
C SER A 128 -6.68 9.07 -0.78
N GLY A 129 -7.06 8.69 0.44
CA GLY A 129 -8.33 8.05 0.70
C GLY A 129 -8.66 7.90 2.17
N THR A 130 -9.73 7.16 2.43
CA THR A 130 -10.22 6.86 3.77
C THR A 130 -10.57 5.38 3.88
N THR A 131 -10.50 4.86 5.09
CA THR A 131 -10.97 3.51 5.41
C THR A 131 -11.56 3.50 6.81
N ALA A 132 -12.70 2.85 6.98
CA ALA A 132 -13.41 2.82 8.26
C ALA A 132 -14.07 1.47 8.51
N MET A 133 -14.15 1.07 9.78
CA MET A 133 -14.76 -0.16 10.27
C MET A 133 -15.59 0.09 11.53
N GLY A 134 -16.59 -0.76 11.73
CA GLY A 134 -17.47 -0.72 12.89
C GLY A 134 -18.72 0.15 12.69
N ALA A 135 -19.83 -0.16 13.40
CA ALA A 135 -21.13 0.48 13.23
C ALA A 135 -21.12 2.01 13.44
N LYS A 136 -20.16 2.53 14.19
CA LYS A 136 -19.98 3.97 14.43
C LYS A 136 -18.64 4.46 13.89
N ARG A 137 -18.06 3.75 12.90
CA ARG A 137 -16.69 3.99 12.41
C ARG A 137 -15.69 4.01 13.58
N GLY A 138 -15.77 2.96 14.44
CA GLY A 138 -14.90 2.83 15.61
C GLY A 138 -13.43 2.76 15.26
N VAL A 139 -13.06 2.31 14.05
CA VAL A 139 -11.76 2.55 13.42
C VAL A 139 -12.02 3.42 12.20
N ASN A 140 -11.37 4.57 12.14
CA ASN A 140 -11.60 5.58 11.10
C ASN A 140 -10.30 6.29 10.74
N ASN A 141 -9.74 5.92 9.59
CA ASN A 141 -8.45 6.40 9.15
C ASN A 141 -8.54 7.10 7.80
N SER A 142 -7.79 8.18 7.62
CA SER A 142 -7.39 8.66 6.31
C SER A 142 -5.96 8.26 6.01
N PHE A 143 -5.65 8.13 4.73
CA PHE A 143 -4.32 7.76 4.29
C PHE A 143 -3.88 8.57 3.08
N TYR A 144 -2.58 8.83 3.02
CA TYR A 144 -1.93 9.52 1.93
C TYR A 144 -0.59 8.87 1.63
N SER A 145 -0.26 8.74 0.35
CA SER A 145 1.08 8.34 -0.05
C SER A 145 1.47 8.96 -1.38
N HIS A 146 2.75 9.19 -1.58
CA HIS A 146 3.29 9.53 -2.89
C HIS A 146 4.70 8.98 -3.06
N PHE A 147 5.08 8.79 -4.32
CA PHE A 147 6.47 8.58 -4.67
C PHE A 147 6.86 9.33 -5.94
N VAL A 148 8.16 9.61 -6.05
CA VAL A 148 8.78 10.14 -7.26
C VAL A 148 10.01 9.27 -7.58
N LEU A 149 10.06 8.74 -8.79
CA LEU A 149 11.16 7.91 -9.30
C LEU A 149 11.74 8.55 -10.56
N VAL A 150 13.05 8.74 -10.57
CA VAL A 150 13.81 9.11 -11.76
C VAL A 150 14.68 7.93 -12.19
N SER A 151 14.67 7.62 -13.48
CA SER A 151 15.45 6.50 -14.05
C SER A 151 16.18 6.96 -15.30
N HIS A 152 17.49 6.71 -15.34
CA HIS A 152 18.36 7.05 -16.46
C HIS A 152 19.08 5.80 -16.98
N LYS A 153 19.08 5.62 -18.31
CA LYS A 153 19.77 4.52 -19.01
C LYS A 153 21.02 5.05 -19.69
N MET A 154 22.18 4.43 -19.44
CA MET A 154 23.47 4.69 -20.09
C MET A 154 24.00 3.37 -20.66
N ALA A 155 23.93 3.21 -21.98
CA ALA A 155 24.34 1.97 -22.65
C ALA A 155 23.69 0.71 -22.01
N LYS A 156 24.48 -0.13 -21.37
CA LYS A 156 24.03 -1.35 -20.68
C LYS A 156 23.61 -1.11 -19.21
N HIS A 157 23.80 0.10 -18.67
CA HIS A 157 23.50 0.44 -17.31
C HIS A 157 22.17 1.17 -17.20
N ARG A 158 21.45 0.98 -16.08
CA ARG A 158 20.30 1.79 -15.67
C ARG A 158 20.44 2.14 -14.20
N ILE A 159 20.38 3.41 -13.90
CA ILE A 159 20.36 3.93 -12.54
C ILE A 159 18.97 4.50 -12.30
N SER A 160 18.40 4.19 -11.13
CA SER A 160 17.12 4.76 -10.71
C SER A 160 17.21 5.18 -9.25
N MET A 161 16.56 6.29 -8.94
CA MET A 161 16.36 6.76 -7.57
C MET A 161 14.88 7.00 -7.35
N ARG A 162 14.39 6.65 -6.18
CA ARG A 162 13.00 6.83 -5.76
C ARG A 162 12.96 7.41 -4.35
N TYR A 163 12.10 8.39 -4.17
CA TYR A 163 11.68 8.89 -2.87
C TYR A 163 10.22 8.52 -2.65
N ASP A 164 9.90 8.06 -1.46
CA ASP A 164 8.58 7.67 -1.00
C ASP A 164 8.21 8.45 0.26
N TYR A 165 6.94 8.82 0.38
CA TYR A 165 6.30 9.30 1.59
C TYR A 165 4.95 8.62 1.79
N PHE A 166 4.59 8.33 3.03
CA PHE A 166 3.30 7.77 3.39
C PHE A 166 2.86 8.24 4.76
N GLU A 167 1.54 8.31 4.94
CA GLU A 167 0.90 8.73 6.17
C GLU A 167 -0.45 8.01 6.34
N VAL A 168 -0.76 7.58 7.55
CA VAL A 168 -2.08 7.19 8.02
C VAL A 168 -2.41 8.07 9.20
N THR A 169 -3.51 8.83 9.09
CA THR A 169 -4.02 9.69 10.16
C THR A 169 -5.21 8.99 10.81
N ASP A 170 -5.13 8.82 12.10
CA ASP A 170 -6.19 8.29 12.93
C ASP A 170 -7.20 9.39 13.28
N HIS A 171 -8.49 9.14 13.04
CA HIS A 171 -9.59 10.07 13.28
C HIS A 171 -10.60 9.58 14.32
N ASP A 172 -10.34 8.41 14.91
CA ASP A 172 -11.17 7.92 16.00
C ASP A 172 -10.54 8.18 17.37
N ASP A 173 -11.37 8.11 18.40
CA ASP A 173 -10.95 8.41 19.78
C ASP A 173 -10.57 7.14 20.57
N TRP A 174 -10.29 6.03 19.88
CA TRP A 174 -10.02 4.76 20.55
C TRP A 174 -8.59 4.68 21.09
N GLN A 175 -8.45 4.96 22.38
CA GLN A 175 -7.17 4.98 23.09
C GLN A 175 -6.37 3.66 23.02
N PHE A 176 -7.03 2.53 22.77
CA PHE A 176 -6.42 1.21 22.73
C PHE A 176 -6.08 0.72 21.32
N ASP A 177 -6.41 1.48 20.29
CA ASP A 177 -6.14 1.16 18.89
C ASP A 177 -5.54 2.35 18.12
N PRO A 178 -4.35 2.83 18.53
CA PRO A 178 -3.71 3.96 17.84
C PRO A 178 -3.19 3.52 16.47
N ASN A 179 -3.78 4.03 15.39
CA ASN A 179 -3.46 3.67 14.01
C ASN A 179 -2.56 4.69 13.30
N ALA A 180 -2.27 5.84 13.91
CA ALA A 180 -1.46 6.86 13.29
C ALA A 180 -0.04 6.35 12.94
N SER A 181 0.36 6.56 11.69
CA SER A 181 1.69 6.20 11.21
C SER A 181 2.12 7.09 10.06
N GLU A 182 3.41 7.38 9.98
CA GLU A 182 4.00 8.09 8.84
C GLU A 182 5.42 7.60 8.57
N GLY A 183 5.94 7.91 7.39
CA GLY A 183 7.32 7.59 7.07
C GLY A 183 7.75 8.06 5.69
N GLU A 184 9.05 8.01 5.50
CA GLU A 184 9.70 8.36 4.23
C GLU A 184 10.80 7.36 3.91
N GLY A 185 11.05 7.17 2.62
CA GLY A 185 12.05 6.24 2.15
C GLY A 185 12.80 6.73 0.93
N ILE A 186 14.05 6.31 0.82
CA ILE A 186 14.86 6.52 -0.37
C ILE A 186 15.34 5.15 -0.85
N THR A 187 15.17 4.89 -2.15
CA THR A 187 15.68 3.68 -2.80
C THR A 187 16.55 4.07 -3.99
N ALA A 188 17.72 3.47 -4.09
CA ALA A 188 18.62 3.60 -5.25
C ALA A 188 18.87 2.22 -5.86
N THR A 189 18.73 2.11 -7.18
CA THR A 189 18.91 0.85 -7.91
C THR A 189 19.90 1.06 -9.05
N TRP A 190 20.85 0.15 -9.18
CA TRP A 190 21.70 0.01 -10.37
C TRP A 190 21.42 -1.33 -11.02
N ARG A 191 21.22 -1.33 -12.34
CA ARG A 191 21.02 -2.54 -13.17
C ARG A 191 22.00 -2.54 -14.33
N TYR A 192 22.54 -3.71 -14.61
CA TYR A 192 23.48 -3.95 -15.70
C TYR A 192 22.99 -5.07 -16.62
N GLN A 193 22.83 -4.76 -17.91
CA GLN A 193 22.46 -5.74 -18.94
C GLN A 193 23.72 -6.46 -19.40
N LEU A 194 24.00 -7.64 -18.84
CA LEU A 194 25.17 -8.43 -19.15
C LEU A 194 25.08 -8.98 -20.56
N THR A 195 23.98 -9.68 -20.89
CA THR A 195 23.60 -10.16 -22.22
C THR A 195 22.16 -9.81 -22.53
N PRO A 196 21.61 -10.04 -23.73
CA PRO A 196 20.16 -9.86 -23.97
C PRO A 196 19.28 -10.64 -23.01
N GLN A 197 19.75 -11.78 -22.50
CA GLN A 197 19.02 -12.67 -21.60
C GLN A 197 19.28 -12.38 -20.11
N TRP A 198 20.48 -11.89 -19.75
CA TRP A 198 20.89 -11.75 -18.36
C TRP A 198 20.99 -10.29 -17.92
N GLN A 199 20.35 -9.96 -16.83
CA GLN A 199 20.45 -8.67 -16.16
C GLN A 199 20.82 -8.88 -14.69
N LEU A 200 21.81 -8.14 -14.22
CA LEU A 200 22.22 -8.07 -12.82
C LEU A 200 21.69 -6.77 -12.21
N GLY A 201 21.41 -6.77 -10.93
CA GLY A 201 20.97 -5.58 -10.20
C GLY A 201 21.42 -5.57 -8.76
N ILE A 202 21.67 -4.36 -8.25
CA ILE A 202 21.83 -4.07 -6.83
C ILE A 202 20.87 -2.94 -6.47
N GLU A 203 20.20 -3.08 -5.34
CA GLU A 203 19.29 -2.08 -4.80
C GLU A 203 19.62 -1.84 -3.34
N GLY A 204 19.72 -0.57 -2.97
CA GLY A 204 19.83 -0.13 -1.59
C GLY A 204 18.62 0.71 -1.24
N SER A 205 18.04 0.51 -0.06
CA SER A 205 16.95 1.32 0.47
C SER A 205 17.19 1.72 1.91
N ALA A 206 16.74 2.90 2.28
CA ALA A 206 16.66 3.41 3.64
C ALA A 206 15.24 3.90 3.89
N LEU A 207 14.64 3.46 4.98
CA LEU A 207 13.29 3.81 5.42
C LEU A 207 13.35 4.36 6.83
N HIS A 208 12.73 5.50 7.05
CA HIS A 208 12.45 6.05 8.38
C HIS A 208 10.94 6.10 8.56
N SER A 209 10.43 5.58 9.68
CA SER A 209 9.00 5.56 9.95
C SER A 209 8.68 5.66 11.43
N GLN A 210 7.53 6.25 11.73
CA GLN A 210 6.93 6.21 13.07
C GLN A 210 5.54 5.61 13.01
N ALA A 211 5.13 4.91 14.07
CA ALA A 211 3.81 4.35 14.21
C ALA A 211 3.45 4.20 15.69
N ASP A 212 2.26 4.67 16.05
CA ASP A 212 1.83 4.75 17.44
C ASP A 212 1.54 3.37 18.03
N ASN A 213 1.04 2.43 17.23
CA ASN A 213 0.77 1.06 17.66
C ASN A 213 2.02 0.27 18.09
N ARG A 214 3.22 0.68 17.69
CA ARG A 214 4.48 0.05 18.11
C ARG A 214 4.69 0.15 19.61
N MET A 215 4.30 1.28 20.22
CA MET A 215 4.43 1.46 21.68
C MET A 215 3.55 0.48 22.45
N ALA A 216 2.37 0.15 21.97
CA ALA A 216 1.51 -0.87 22.56
C ALA A 216 2.12 -2.29 22.52
N MET A 217 3.11 -2.51 21.65
CA MET A 217 3.86 -3.76 21.53
C MET A 217 5.25 -3.68 22.20
N ASN A 218 5.51 -2.68 23.05
CA ASN A 218 6.81 -2.42 23.67
C ASN A 218 7.96 -2.20 22.67
N ASN A 219 7.66 -1.69 21.49
CA ASN A 219 8.62 -1.32 20.47
C ASN A 219 8.78 0.21 20.38
N PRO A 220 9.95 0.71 19.95
CA PRO A 220 10.13 2.14 19.73
C PRO A 220 9.11 2.67 18.68
N LYS A 221 8.53 3.84 18.95
CA LYS A 221 7.64 4.54 17.98
C LYS A 221 8.36 4.76 16.66
N ASN A 222 9.61 5.21 16.70
CA ASN A 222 10.45 5.49 15.53
C ASN A 222 11.29 4.26 15.17
N LEU A 223 11.36 3.97 13.87
CA LEU A 223 12.16 2.88 13.30
C LEU A 223 12.90 3.37 12.07
N SER A 224 14.20 3.06 12.02
CA SER A 224 15.04 3.24 10.83
C SER A 224 15.49 1.89 10.33
N GLN A 225 15.28 1.61 9.06
CA GLN A 225 15.62 0.34 8.41
C GLN A 225 16.49 0.62 7.18
N GLN A 226 17.44 -0.26 6.94
CA GLN A 226 18.27 -0.25 5.73
C GLN A 226 18.30 -1.64 5.15
N GLN A 227 18.24 -1.73 3.83
CA GLN A 227 18.27 -2.99 3.11
C GLN A 227 19.16 -2.88 1.87
N ILE A 228 19.90 -3.94 1.58
CA ILE A 228 20.61 -4.13 0.34
C ILE A 228 20.12 -5.43 -0.29
N SER A 229 19.72 -5.38 -1.55
CA SER A 229 19.23 -6.53 -2.31
C SER A 229 20.07 -6.72 -3.57
N LEU A 230 20.43 -7.97 -3.87
CA LEU A 230 21.03 -8.38 -5.12
C LEU A 230 19.98 -9.13 -5.93
N ASN A 231 19.85 -8.81 -7.19
CA ASN A 231 18.90 -9.48 -8.06
C ASN A 231 19.57 -9.91 -9.38
N VAL A 232 19.14 -11.05 -9.87
CA VAL A 232 19.52 -11.59 -11.18
C VAL A 232 18.24 -11.91 -11.92
N GLN A 233 18.10 -11.37 -13.12
CA GLN A 233 16.99 -11.67 -14.00
C GLN A 233 17.49 -12.40 -15.24
N TRP A 234 16.85 -13.53 -15.52
CA TRP A 234 17.05 -14.26 -16.77
C TRP A 234 15.76 -14.24 -17.59
N ARG A 235 15.91 -14.03 -18.90
CA ARG A 235 14.82 -14.03 -19.89
C ARG A 235 15.10 -15.11 -20.91
N PHE A 236 14.18 -15.99 -21.11
CA PHE A 236 14.20 -17.07 -22.09
C PHE A 236 13.26 -16.79 -23.27
#